data_675d0552a4a3fb4513d2984a6d078bc9
#
_entry.id   675d0552a4a3fb4513d2984a6d078bc9
#
_cell.length_a   1.000
_cell.length_b   1.000
_cell.length_c   1.000
_cell.angle_alpha   90.00
_cell.angle_beta   90.00
_cell.angle_gamma   90.00
#
_symmetry.space_group_name_H-M   'P 1'
#
loop_
_entity.id
_entity.type
_entity.pdbx_description
1 polymer ?
#
loop_
_entity_poly.entity_id
_entity_poly.type
_entity_poly.pdbx_seq_one_letter_code
_entity_poly.pdbx_strand_id
1 'polypeptide(L)'
;GYVQEGQSQEALTCFEWMQNEGISPDVVTFICILKACGIARAIDKGKQIHNEIVRRGLLKNDTVLGTALVDMYVKCGAIAKAQEVLHELPERDIVSWVALITGYAEQGQLHEALNCYECMGKEGLSPTAATFVCILKACGNTGAIDKGKQMHDEIVIKGLLEEKDAMLGTSLVDMYARCGALAKAQEVLEQLRVRDVVSWSALIAGYAHEGQGHEALKCLTRMQSEGL
;
A
#
# COMPACT_ATOMS: atom_id res chain seq x y z
N GLY A 1 3.36 4.00 -19.87
CA GLY A 1 3.97 2.78 -20.39
C GLY A 1 3.82 1.63 -19.41
N TYR A 2 3.44 0.46 -19.89
CA TYR A 2 3.24 -0.74 -19.07
C TYR A 2 4.60 -1.30 -18.67
N VAL A 3 4.97 -1.15 -17.40
CA VAL A 3 6.14 -1.84 -16.85
C VAL A 3 5.62 -3.09 -16.12
N GLN A 4 5.43 -4.19 -16.86
CA GLN A 4 5.28 -5.54 -16.30
C GLN A 4 6.69 -6.16 -16.14
N GLU A 5 6.84 -7.23 -15.33
CA GLU A 5 8.17 -7.79 -14.99
C GLU A 5 9.11 -8.00 -16.18
N GLY A 6 8.62 -8.55 -17.31
CA GLY A 6 9.42 -8.71 -18.52
C GLY A 6 9.86 -7.41 -19.18
N GLN A 7 9.04 -6.38 -19.14
CA GLN A 7 9.33 -5.07 -19.71
C GLN A 7 10.24 -4.23 -18.82
N SER A 8 10.34 -4.55 -17.52
CA SER A 8 11.24 -3.83 -16.60
C SER A 8 12.71 -4.07 -16.94
N GLN A 9 13.06 -5.30 -17.30
CA GLN A 9 14.42 -5.64 -17.72
C GLN A 9 14.78 -4.95 -19.03
N GLU A 10 13.85 -4.91 -19.98
CA GLU A 10 14.04 -4.18 -21.25
C GLU A 10 14.24 -2.68 -21.01
N ALA A 11 13.46 -2.08 -20.10
CA ALA A 11 13.61 -0.67 -19.73
C ALA A 11 15.00 -0.39 -19.11
N LEU A 12 15.51 -1.28 -18.26
CA LEU A 12 16.85 -1.17 -17.68
C LEU A 12 17.93 -1.23 -18.77
N THR A 13 17.80 -2.14 -19.74
CA THR A 13 18.70 -2.27 -20.87
C THR A 13 18.70 -1.02 -21.77
N CYS A 14 17.51 -0.50 -22.09
CA CYS A 14 17.36 0.76 -22.84
C CYS A 14 18.02 1.95 -22.14
N PHE A 15 17.90 2.01 -20.81
CA PHE A 15 18.55 3.05 -20.02
C PHE A 15 20.09 2.94 -20.08
N GLU A 16 20.65 1.73 -20.06
CA GLU A 16 22.07 1.51 -20.23
C GLU A 16 22.58 1.93 -21.62
N TRP A 17 21.81 1.62 -22.66
CA TRP A 17 22.14 2.10 -24.02
C TRP A 17 22.13 3.62 -24.10
N MET A 18 21.09 4.27 -23.53
CA MET A 18 20.99 5.72 -23.46
C MET A 18 22.24 6.34 -22.80
N GLN A 19 22.72 5.74 -21.69
CA GLN A 19 23.93 6.20 -21.01
C GLN A 19 25.21 5.97 -21.86
N ASN A 20 25.32 4.83 -22.55
CA ASN A 20 26.46 4.49 -23.42
C ASN A 20 26.56 5.41 -24.64
N GLU A 21 25.41 5.84 -25.18
CA GLU A 21 25.34 6.83 -26.27
C GLU A 21 25.60 8.27 -25.80
N GLY A 22 25.88 8.47 -24.50
CA GLY A 22 26.13 9.78 -23.93
C GLY A 22 24.87 10.67 -23.82
N ILE A 23 23.70 10.10 -23.98
CA ILE A 23 22.43 10.82 -23.84
C ILE A 23 22.12 11.01 -22.35
N SER A 24 21.93 12.25 -21.93
CA SER A 24 21.65 12.57 -20.53
C SER A 24 20.18 12.28 -20.16
N PRO A 25 19.91 11.45 -19.13
CA PRO A 25 18.56 11.22 -18.64
C PRO A 25 17.93 12.50 -18.09
N ASP A 26 16.66 12.72 -18.36
CA ASP A 26 15.83 13.74 -17.72
C ASP A 26 15.07 13.19 -16.50
N VAL A 27 14.29 14.04 -15.82
CA VAL A 27 13.51 13.65 -14.64
C VAL A 27 12.50 12.55 -14.97
N VAL A 28 11.84 12.62 -16.13
CA VAL A 28 10.86 11.61 -16.56
C VAL A 28 11.53 10.25 -16.74
N THR A 29 12.72 10.25 -17.38
CA THR A 29 13.53 9.05 -17.53
C THR A 29 13.90 8.43 -16.18
N PHE A 30 14.34 9.25 -15.21
CA PHE A 30 14.63 8.76 -13.87
C PHE A 30 13.40 8.17 -13.16
N ILE A 31 12.23 8.79 -13.25
CA ILE A 31 10.99 8.25 -12.68
C ILE A 31 10.65 6.90 -13.31
N CYS A 32 10.72 6.78 -14.63
CA CYS A 32 10.44 5.52 -15.33
C CYS A 32 11.40 4.40 -14.93
N ILE A 33 12.67 4.70 -14.83
CA ILE A 33 13.68 3.68 -14.53
C ILE A 33 13.66 3.28 -13.04
N LEU A 34 13.35 4.20 -12.13
CA LEU A 34 13.11 3.87 -10.71
C LEU A 34 11.92 2.92 -10.55
N LYS A 35 10.83 3.14 -11.28
CA LYS A 35 9.68 2.21 -11.32
C LYS A 35 10.11 0.84 -11.84
N ALA A 36 10.91 0.79 -12.90
CA ALA A 36 11.45 -0.46 -13.42
C ALA A 36 12.34 -1.18 -12.40
N CYS A 37 13.22 -0.45 -11.70
CA CYS A 37 14.04 -1.00 -10.60
C CYS A 37 13.19 -1.59 -9.47
N GLY A 38 12.13 -0.90 -9.07
CA GLY A 38 11.22 -1.39 -8.03
C GLY A 38 10.52 -2.69 -8.43
N ILE A 39 10.01 -2.78 -9.66
CA ILE A 39 9.31 -3.97 -10.16
C ILE A 39 10.30 -5.14 -10.32
N ALA A 40 11.48 -4.90 -10.89
CA ALA A 40 12.53 -5.90 -11.06
C ALA A 40 13.30 -6.20 -9.75
N ARG A 41 12.99 -5.49 -8.66
CA ARG A 41 13.74 -5.55 -7.37
C ARG A 41 15.25 -5.34 -7.53
N ALA A 42 15.65 -4.52 -8.51
CA ALA A 42 17.03 -4.25 -8.86
C ALA A 42 17.62 -3.16 -7.95
N ILE A 43 17.82 -3.47 -6.67
CA ILE A 43 18.21 -2.51 -5.62
C ILE A 43 19.54 -1.81 -5.93
N ASP A 44 20.54 -2.51 -6.46
CA ASP A 44 21.86 -1.93 -6.72
C ASP A 44 21.81 -0.91 -7.86
N LYS A 45 21.03 -1.19 -8.91
CA LYS A 45 20.78 -0.23 -9.98
C LYS A 45 19.99 0.98 -9.44
N GLY A 46 18.98 0.74 -8.60
CA GLY A 46 18.23 1.80 -7.92
C GLY A 46 19.13 2.73 -7.10
N LYS A 47 20.10 2.19 -6.35
CA LYS A 47 21.10 2.97 -5.60
C LYS A 47 22.00 3.81 -6.51
N GLN A 48 22.45 3.25 -7.64
CA GLN A 48 23.27 3.99 -8.62
C GLN A 48 22.50 5.19 -9.16
N ILE A 49 21.23 4.99 -9.52
CA ILE A 49 20.33 6.03 -10.02
C ILE A 49 20.06 7.07 -8.94
N HIS A 50 19.81 6.66 -7.70
CA HIS A 50 19.63 7.59 -6.56
C HIS A 50 20.87 8.50 -6.40
N ASN A 51 22.08 7.93 -6.40
CA ASN A 51 23.32 8.71 -6.29
C ASN A 51 23.46 9.73 -7.44
N GLU A 52 23.08 9.36 -8.65
CA GLU A 52 23.10 10.26 -9.80
C GLU A 52 22.09 11.41 -9.66
N ILE A 53 20.87 11.11 -9.20
CA ILE A 53 19.81 12.09 -8.90
C ILE A 53 20.30 13.09 -7.85
N VAL A 54 20.92 12.61 -6.76
CA VAL A 54 21.47 13.46 -5.68
C VAL A 54 22.62 14.31 -6.21
N ARG A 55 23.56 13.72 -6.97
CA ARG A 55 24.68 14.45 -7.57
C ARG A 55 24.23 15.59 -8.47
N ARG A 56 23.10 15.41 -9.19
CA ARG A 56 22.51 16.45 -10.05
C ARG A 56 21.63 17.44 -9.29
N GLY A 57 21.37 17.23 -8.00
CA GLY A 57 20.54 18.10 -7.18
C GLY A 57 19.06 18.12 -7.56
N LEU A 58 18.54 17.05 -8.21
CA LEU A 58 17.20 17.02 -8.79
C LEU A 58 16.09 16.89 -7.75
N LEU A 59 16.38 16.40 -6.54
CA LEU A 59 15.37 16.21 -5.48
C LEU A 59 14.83 17.51 -4.88
N LYS A 60 15.53 18.63 -5.07
CA LYS A 60 15.15 19.90 -4.46
C LYS A 60 13.86 20.49 -5.03
N ASN A 61 13.53 20.15 -6.28
CA ASN A 61 12.46 20.80 -7.04
C ASN A 61 11.43 19.82 -7.61
N ASP A 62 11.50 18.54 -7.27
CA ASP A 62 10.63 17.52 -7.86
C ASP A 62 10.17 16.48 -6.83
N THR A 63 8.98 16.70 -6.28
CA THR A 63 8.34 15.81 -5.30
C THR A 63 8.03 14.44 -5.92
N VAL A 64 7.66 14.40 -7.21
CA VAL A 64 7.33 13.14 -7.90
C VAL A 64 8.54 12.23 -8.03
N LEU A 65 9.73 12.81 -8.29
CA LEU A 65 10.97 12.07 -8.32
C LEU A 65 11.34 11.52 -6.94
N GLY A 66 11.14 12.32 -5.88
CA GLY A 66 11.32 11.90 -4.50
C GLY A 66 10.41 10.72 -4.13
N THR A 67 9.13 10.83 -4.46
CA THR A 67 8.15 9.76 -4.26
C THR A 67 8.50 8.48 -5.02
N ALA A 68 9.00 8.61 -6.27
CA ALA A 68 9.45 7.46 -7.05
C ALA A 68 10.66 6.75 -6.43
N LEU A 69 11.57 7.49 -5.78
CA LEU A 69 12.69 6.91 -5.02
C LEU A 69 12.20 6.14 -3.79
N VAL A 70 11.28 6.72 -3.01
CA VAL A 70 10.69 6.04 -1.84
C VAL A 70 10.02 4.74 -2.29
N ASP A 71 9.16 4.79 -3.31
CA ASP A 71 8.45 3.62 -3.87
C ASP A 71 9.42 2.54 -4.37
N MET A 72 10.49 2.93 -5.06
CA MET A 72 11.53 2.02 -5.52
C MET A 72 12.19 1.27 -4.34
N TYR A 73 12.60 1.99 -3.28
CA TYR A 73 13.22 1.36 -2.12
C TYR A 73 12.26 0.45 -1.37
N VAL A 74 10.99 0.85 -1.21
CA VAL A 74 9.94 0.02 -0.62
C VAL A 74 9.77 -1.28 -1.40
N LYS A 75 9.59 -1.22 -2.72
CA LYS A 75 9.42 -2.40 -3.59
C LYS A 75 10.64 -3.32 -3.60
N CYS A 76 11.83 -2.76 -3.43
CA CYS A 76 13.06 -3.53 -3.26
C CYS A 76 13.24 -4.11 -1.84
N GLY A 77 12.30 -3.87 -0.91
CA GLY A 77 12.37 -4.35 0.47
C GLY A 77 13.31 -3.55 1.38
N ALA A 78 13.91 -2.47 0.90
CA ALA A 78 14.85 -1.61 1.64
C ALA A 78 14.11 -0.48 2.38
N ILE A 79 13.16 -0.82 3.26
CA ILE A 79 12.22 0.14 3.86
C ILE A 79 12.92 1.17 4.74
N ALA A 80 13.95 0.77 5.49
CA ALA A 80 14.75 1.71 6.27
C ALA A 80 15.37 2.80 5.39
N LYS A 81 15.87 2.42 4.19
CA LYS A 81 16.41 3.39 3.24
C LYS A 81 15.31 4.26 2.61
N ALA A 82 14.13 3.70 2.35
CA ALA A 82 12.97 4.47 1.91
C ALA A 82 12.59 5.56 2.93
N GLN A 83 12.62 5.22 4.21
CA GLN A 83 12.33 6.16 5.30
C GLN A 83 13.39 7.26 5.39
N GLU A 84 14.67 6.94 5.30
CA GLU A 84 15.74 7.94 5.25
C GLU A 84 15.52 8.92 4.09
N VAL A 85 15.28 8.40 2.88
CA VAL A 85 15.00 9.23 1.70
C VAL A 85 13.79 10.12 1.94
N LEU A 86 12.68 9.59 2.46
CA LEU A 86 11.50 10.38 2.75
C LEU A 86 11.80 11.55 3.71
N HIS A 87 12.60 11.31 4.75
CA HIS A 87 12.98 12.36 5.71
C HIS A 87 13.91 13.43 5.10
N GLU A 88 14.71 13.08 4.10
CA GLU A 88 15.59 14.00 3.39
C GLU A 88 14.87 14.86 2.34
N LEU A 89 13.64 14.46 1.92
CA LEU A 89 12.85 15.24 0.95
C LEU A 89 12.43 16.58 1.54
N PRO A 90 12.58 17.68 0.78
CA PRO A 90 12.13 19.02 1.22
C PRO A 90 10.61 19.11 1.37
N GLU A 91 9.89 18.43 0.50
CA GLU A 91 8.43 18.31 0.53
C GLU A 91 8.03 16.85 0.43
N ARG A 92 7.09 16.44 1.28
CA ARG A 92 6.54 15.08 1.33
C ARG A 92 5.06 15.14 1.00
N ASP A 93 4.62 14.27 0.12
CA ASP A 93 3.22 14.15 -0.27
C ASP A 93 2.55 12.91 0.36
N ILE A 94 1.24 12.82 0.22
CA ILE A 94 0.47 11.67 0.73
C ILE A 94 0.94 10.37 0.09
N VAL A 95 1.35 10.40 -1.19
CA VAL A 95 1.74 9.20 -1.94
C VAL A 95 3.03 8.60 -1.38
N SER A 96 4.01 9.43 -1.06
CA SER A 96 5.29 9.00 -0.46
C SER A 96 5.09 8.40 0.94
N TRP A 97 4.23 9.01 1.77
CA TRP A 97 3.86 8.46 3.08
C TRP A 97 3.11 7.13 2.95
N VAL A 98 2.12 7.04 2.04
CA VAL A 98 1.36 5.79 1.80
C VAL A 98 2.28 4.68 1.29
N ALA A 99 3.23 4.98 0.42
CA ALA A 99 4.22 3.99 -0.04
C ALA A 99 5.01 3.41 1.14
N LEU A 100 5.49 4.26 2.06
CA LEU A 100 6.24 3.81 3.24
C LEU A 100 5.36 3.01 4.21
N ILE A 101 4.14 3.48 4.51
CA ILE A 101 3.15 2.78 5.33
C ILE A 101 2.86 1.39 4.74
N THR A 102 2.67 1.30 3.42
CA THR A 102 2.44 0.03 2.71
C THR A 102 3.62 -0.92 2.91
N GLY A 103 4.84 -0.42 2.75
CA GLY A 103 6.05 -1.22 2.93
C GLY A 103 6.16 -1.81 4.34
N TYR A 104 5.94 -1.01 5.38
CA TYR A 104 5.92 -1.49 6.75
C TYR A 104 4.78 -2.47 7.02
N ALA A 105 3.59 -2.19 6.49
CA ALA A 105 2.42 -3.07 6.60
C ALA A 105 2.66 -4.46 5.97
N GLU A 106 3.33 -4.51 4.83
CA GLU A 106 3.67 -5.76 4.14
C GLU A 106 4.72 -6.58 4.88
N GLN A 107 5.60 -5.94 5.65
CA GLN A 107 6.57 -6.62 6.53
C GLN A 107 6.00 -6.96 7.91
N GLY A 108 4.73 -6.69 8.19
CA GLY A 108 4.10 -6.92 9.49
C GLY A 108 4.59 -5.97 10.58
N GLN A 109 5.24 -4.87 10.23
CA GLN A 109 5.78 -3.86 11.14
C GLN A 109 4.70 -2.79 11.42
N LEU A 110 3.64 -3.19 12.14
CA LEU A 110 2.49 -2.34 12.42
C LEU A 110 2.87 -1.07 13.19
N HIS A 111 3.80 -1.16 14.14
CA HIS A 111 4.21 -0.02 14.95
C HIS A 111 4.82 1.09 14.09
N GLU A 112 5.71 0.73 13.18
CA GLU A 112 6.36 1.64 12.25
C GLU A 112 5.36 2.23 11.25
N ALA A 113 4.41 1.41 10.76
CA ALA A 113 3.34 1.90 9.89
C ALA A 113 2.46 2.94 10.60
N LEU A 114 2.11 2.73 11.87
CA LEU A 114 1.35 3.69 12.67
C LEU A 114 2.16 4.95 12.99
N ASN A 115 3.46 4.83 13.25
CA ASN A 115 4.33 5.99 13.43
C ASN A 115 4.37 6.86 12.16
N CYS A 116 4.47 6.25 10.99
CA CYS A 116 4.42 6.97 9.71
C CYS A 116 3.06 7.68 9.53
N TYR A 117 1.96 7.00 9.88
CA TYR A 117 0.61 7.57 9.86
C TYR A 117 0.50 8.82 10.74
N GLU A 118 1.03 8.76 11.98
CA GLU A 118 1.04 9.90 12.90
C GLU A 118 1.92 11.06 12.39
N CYS A 119 3.09 10.74 11.84
CA CYS A 119 3.99 11.74 11.26
C CYS A 119 3.34 12.46 10.08
N MET A 120 2.67 11.73 9.18
CA MET A 120 1.90 12.29 8.07
C MET A 120 0.84 13.29 8.59
N GLY A 121 0.12 12.92 9.66
CA GLY A 121 -0.88 13.80 10.28
C GLY A 121 -0.27 15.07 10.91
N LYS A 122 0.91 14.96 11.53
CA LYS A 122 1.64 16.12 12.09
C LYS A 122 2.12 17.10 11.01
N GLU A 123 2.33 16.63 9.78
CA GLU A 123 2.64 17.48 8.62
C GLU A 123 1.37 18.10 7.99
N GLY A 124 0.20 17.88 8.58
CA GLY A 124 -1.07 18.44 8.09
C GLY A 124 -1.68 17.67 6.90
N LEU A 125 -1.13 16.50 6.57
CA LEU A 125 -1.64 15.66 5.50
C LEU A 125 -2.79 14.80 6.01
N SER A 126 -3.95 14.88 5.36
CA SER A 126 -5.12 14.09 5.74
C SER A 126 -5.03 12.68 5.18
N PRO A 127 -5.28 11.64 6.01
CA PRO A 127 -5.32 10.25 5.54
C PRO A 127 -6.43 10.06 4.50
N THR A 128 -6.13 9.27 3.48
CA THR A 128 -7.07 8.84 2.44
C THR A 128 -7.56 7.42 2.67
N ALA A 129 -8.54 6.96 1.89
CA ALA A 129 -8.97 5.56 1.91
C ALA A 129 -7.79 4.60 1.72
N ALA A 130 -6.86 4.90 0.81
CA ALA A 130 -5.65 4.10 0.60
C ALA A 130 -4.77 3.98 1.86
N THR A 131 -4.63 5.06 2.63
CA THR A 131 -3.89 5.04 3.92
C THR A 131 -4.51 4.06 4.90
N PHE A 132 -5.85 4.13 5.07
CA PHE A 132 -6.57 3.24 5.97
C PHE A 132 -6.51 1.78 5.52
N VAL A 133 -6.65 1.50 4.22
CA VAL A 133 -6.52 0.14 3.66
C VAL A 133 -5.19 -0.49 4.05
N CYS A 134 -4.08 0.25 3.92
CA CYS A 134 -2.74 -0.25 4.29
C CYS A 134 -2.64 -0.56 5.79
N ILE A 135 -3.15 0.32 6.66
CA ILE A 135 -3.11 0.12 8.12
C ILE A 135 -4.02 -1.01 8.56
N LEU A 136 -5.25 -1.10 8.00
CA LEU A 136 -6.18 -2.21 8.29
C LEU A 136 -5.57 -3.56 7.90
N LYS A 137 -4.91 -3.64 6.74
CA LYS A 137 -4.17 -4.83 6.31
C LYS A 137 -3.07 -5.20 7.33
N ALA A 138 -2.31 -4.22 7.82
CA ALA A 138 -1.31 -4.44 8.86
C ALA A 138 -1.94 -4.94 10.18
N CYS A 139 -3.06 -4.35 10.61
CA CYS A 139 -3.79 -4.78 11.80
C CYS A 139 -4.28 -6.23 11.67
N GLY A 140 -4.86 -6.60 10.52
CA GLY A 140 -5.28 -7.97 10.24
C GLY A 140 -4.13 -8.97 10.25
N ASN A 141 -2.99 -8.63 9.65
CA ASN A 141 -1.82 -9.49 9.60
C ASN A 141 -1.16 -9.73 10.97
N THR A 142 -1.28 -8.77 11.89
CA THR A 142 -0.69 -8.82 13.23
C THR A 142 -1.68 -9.20 14.33
N GLY A 143 -2.97 -9.36 13.99
CA GLY A 143 -4.03 -9.60 14.98
C GLY A 143 -4.33 -8.41 15.90
N ALA A 144 -3.94 -7.19 15.52
CA ALA A 144 -4.06 -5.99 16.35
C ALA A 144 -5.48 -5.40 16.32
N ILE A 145 -6.45 -6.13 16.86
CA ILE A 145 -7.87 -5.81 16.82
C ILE A 145 -8.21 -4.43 17.39
N ASP A 146 -7.57 -4.00 18.48
CA ASP A 146 -7.89 -2.72 19.12
C ASP A 146 -7.45 -1.52 18.24
N LYS A 147 -6.31 -1.65 17.55
CA LYS A 147 -5.90 -0.66 16.55
C LYS A 147 -6.81 -0.68 15.33
N GLY A 148 -7.22 -1.86 14.88
CA GLY A 148 -8.21 -2.00 13.81
C GLY A 148 -9.53 -1.31 14.13
N LYS A 149 -10.04 -1.43 15.37
CA LYS A 149 -11.24 -0.72 15.84
C LYS A 149 -11.06 0.80 15.83
N GLN A 150 -9.91 1.30 16.32
CA GLN A 150 -9.61 2.73 16.30
C GLN A 150 -9.63 3.28 14.87
N MET A 151 -9.03 2.55 13.91
CA MET A 151 -9.07 2.95 12.50
C MET A 151 -10.50 2.91 11.94
N HIS A 152 -11.31 1.90 12.29
CA HIS A 152 -12.71 1.83 11.88
C HIS A 152 -13.51 3.05 12.38
N ASP A 153 -13.37 3.40 13.66
CA ASP A 153 -14.05 4.56 14.24
C ASP A 153 -13.65 5.86 13.53
N GLU A 154 -12.37 6.02 13.22
CA GLU A 154 -11.87 7.19 12.48
C GLU A 154 -12.42 7.26 11.04
N ILE A 155 -12.49 6.12 10.35
CA ILE A 155 -13.09 6.00 9.01
C ILE A 155 -14.55 6.44 9.04
N VAL A 156 -15.32 6.01 10.05
CA VAL A 156 -16.72 6.39 10.24
C VAL A 156 -16.85 7.89 10.51
N ILE A 157 -16.05 8.43 11.42
CA ILE A 157 -16.06 9.87 11.78
C ILE A 157 -15.75 10.73 10.55
N LYS A 158 -14.85 10.28 9.67
CA LYS A 158 -14.49 10.97 8.42
C LYS A 158 -15.50 10.78 7.29
N GLY A 159 -16.53 9.92 7.47
CA GLY A 159 -17.53 9.62 6.44
C GLY A 159 -17.00 8.85 5.22
N LEU A 160 -15.83 8.21 5.32
CA LEU A 160 -15.16 7.56 4.20
C LEU A 160 -15.85 6.27 3.71
N LEU A 161 -16.76 5.68 4.51
CA LEU A 161 -17.55 4.51 4.11
C LEU A 161 -18.73 4.86 3.20
N GLU A 162 -19.13 6.13 3.14
CA GLU A 162 -20.23 6.58 2.28
C GLU A 162 -19.82 6.75 0.82
N GLU A 163 -18.51 6.84 0.55
CA GLU A 163 -17.97 6.89 -0.79
C GLU A 163 -18.22 5.55 -1.51
N LYS A 164 -18.36 5.62 -2.85
CA LYS A 164 -18.62 4.44 -3.71
C LYS A 164 -17.47 3.41 -3.73
N ASP A 165 -16.46 3.59 -2.92
CA ASP A 165 -15.29 2.73 -2.90
C ASP A 165 -15.51 1.52 -1.98
N ALA A 166 -15.85 0.38 -2.60
CA ALA A 166 -16.02 -0.89 -1.90
C ALA A 166 -14.73 -1.37 -1.20
N MET A 167 -13.56 -0.88 -1.61
CA MET A 167 -12.25 -1.38 -1.15
C MET A 167 -12.03 -1.17 0.34
N LEU A 168 -12.44 -0.01 0.88
CA LEU A 168 -12.26 0.30 2.30
C LEU A 168 -13.16 -0.59 3.18
N GLY A 169 -14.43 -0.76 2.77
CA GLY A 169 -15.37 -1.65 3.45
C GLY A 169 -14.89 -3.11 3.44
N THR A 170 -14.43 -3.58 2.29
CA THR A 170 -13.84 -4.92 2.14
C THR A 170 -12.60 -5.10 3.02
N SER A 171 -11.74 -4.07 3.13
CA SER A 171 -10.55 -4.10 4.00
C SER A 171 -10.91 -4.16 5.49
N LEU A 172 -12.03 -3.54 5.91
CA LEU A 172 -12.54 -3.67 7.28
C LEU A 172 -13.04 -5.09 7.56
N VAL A 173 -13.78 -5.69 6.63
CA VAL A 173 -14.23 -7.09 6.76
C VAL A 173 -13.03 -8.03 6.88
N ASP A 174 -12.02 -7.89 5.99
CA ASP A 174 -10.81 -8.72 6.02
C ASP A 174 -10.02 -8.54 7.34
N MET A 175 -9.86 -7.30 7.80
CA MET A 175 -9.19 -7.00 9.07
C MET A 175 -9.87 -7.68 10.26
N TYR A 176 -11.20 -7.53 10.40
CA TYR A 176 -11.94 -8.16 11.48
C TYR A 176 -11.92 -9.68 11.38
N ALA A 177 -12.07 -10.24 10.17
CA ALA A 177 -12.01 -11.69 9.94
C ALA A 177 -10.65 -12.28 10.33
N ARG A 178 -9.55 -11.65 9.92
CA ARG A 178 -8.18 -12.07 10.31
C ARG A 178 -7.89 -11.95 11.80
N CYS A 179 -8.51 -10.97 12.46
CA CYS A 179 -8.38 -10.82 13.91
C CYS A 179 -9.32 -11.77 14.70
N GLY A 180 -10.05 -12.68 14.05
CA GLY A 180 -10.98 -13.60 14.70
C GLY A 180 -12.30 -12.96 15.18
N ALA A 181 -12.51 -11.68 14.91
CA ALA A 181 -13.72 -10.94 15.30
C ALA A 181 -14.85 -11.14 14.26
N LEU A 182 -15.23 -12.40 13.99
CA LEU A 182 -16.12 -12.80 12.90
C LEU A 182 -17.51 -12.18 12.97
N ALA A 183 -18.07 -12.05 14.17
CA ALA A 183 -19.36 -11.38 14.35
C ALA A 183 -19.30 -9.91 13.88
N LYS A 184 -18.20 -9.21 14.17
CA LYS A 184 -18.01 -7.82 13.74
C LYS A 184 -17.71 -7.74 12.24
N ALA A 185 -16.96 -8.69 11.70
CA ALA A 185 -16.73 -8.80 10.24
C ALA A 185 -18.05 -8.97 9.49
N GLN A 186 -18.94 -9.83 9.99
CA GLN A 186 -20.27 -10.03 9.41
C GLN A 186 -21.14 -8.79 9.51
N GLU A 187 -21.17 -8.12 10.67
CA GLU A 187 -21.90 -6.86 10.87
C GLU A 187 -21.47 -5.80 9.87
N VAL A 188 -20.15 -5.62 9.71
CA VAL A 188 -19.59 -4.66 8.72
C VAL A 188 -20.01 -5.06 7.30
N LEU A 189 -19.88 -6.34 6.92
CA LEU A 189 -20.30 -6.82 5.60
C LEU A 189 -21.79 -6.53 5.32
N GLU A 190 -22.67 -6.70 6.33
CA GLU A 190 -24.08 -6.43 6.19
C GLU A 190 -24.43 -4.94 6.02
N GLN A 191 -23.58 -4.06 6.56
CA GLN A 191 -23.72 -2.61 6.42
C GLN A 191 -23.20 -2.08 5.08
N LEU A 192 -22.37 -2.85 4.35
CA LEU A 192 -21.86 -2.42 3.06
C LEU A 192 -22.97 -2.27 2.03
N ARG A 193 -22.98 -1.14 1.33
CA ARG A 193 -23.90 -0.90 0.21
C ARG A 193 -23.63 -1.79 -0.99
N VAL A 194 -22.36 -2.07 -1.23
CA VAL A 194 -21.88 -2.96 -2.30
C VAL A 194 -21.05 -4.06 -1.66
N ARG A 195 -21.57 -5.28 -1.74
CA ARG A 195 -20.84 -6.49 -1.35
C ARG A 195 -20.32 -7.15 -2.60
N ASP A 196 -19.05 -7.49 -2.61
CA ASP A 196 -18.39 -8.14 -3.73
C ASP A 196 -17.86 -9.52 -3.33
N VAL A 197 -17.37 -10.27 -4.31
CA VAL A 197 -16.77 -11.60 -4.10
C VAL A 197 -15.63 -11.53 -3.08
N VAL A 198 -14.87 -10.43 -3.03
CA VAL A 198 -13.70 -10.30 -2.16
C VAL A 198 -14.13 -10.15 -0.69
N SER A 199 -15.13 -9.32 -0.40
CA SER A 199 -15.65 -9.11 0.96
C SER A 199 -16.29 -10.39 1.52
N TRP A 200 -17.08 -11.12 0.71
CA TRP A 200 -17.62 -12.43 1.09
C TRP A 200 -16.51 -13.45 1.32
N SER A 201 -15.51 -13.52 0.42
CA SER A 201 -14.40 -14.47 0.53
C SER A 201 -13.57 -14.22 1.79
N ALA A 202 -13.36 -12.97 2.19
CA ALA A 202 -12.67 -12.62 3.43
C ALA A 202 -13.40 -13.17 4.66
N LEU A 203 -14.74 -13.01 4.74
CA LEU A 203 -15.54 -13.55 5.84
C LEU A 203 -15.56 -15.09 5.84
N ILE A 204 -15.75 -15.72 4.68
CA ILE A 204 -15.73 -17.18 4.54
C ILE A 204 -14.38 -17.77 4.98
N ALA A 205 -13.28 -17.14 4.55
CA ALA A 205 -11.93 -17.55 4.95
C ALA A 205 -11.72 -17.41 6.46
N GLY A 206 -12.22 -16.35 7.08
CA GLY A 206 -12.18 -16.14 8.53
C GLY A 206 -12.91 -17.26 9.27
N TYR A 207 -14.15 -17.59 8.90
CA TYR A 207 -14.90 -18.70 9.49
C TYR A 207 -14.20 -20.05 9.32
N ALA A 208 -13.63 -20.30 8.12
CA ALA A 208 -12.91 -21.52 7.85
C ALA A 208 -11.64 -21.64 8.70
N HIS A 209 -10.91 -20.55 8.89
CA HIS A 209 -9.70 -20.51 9.72
C HIS A 209 -10.00 -20.79 11.19
N GLU A 210 -11.11 -20.29 11.70
CA GLU A 210 -11.57 -20.54 13.08
C GLU A 210 -12.28 -21.91 13.24
N GLY A 211 -12.25 -22.77 12.22
CA GLY A 211 -12.89 -24.09 12.25
C GLY A 211 -14.42 -24.06 12.23
N GLN A 212 -15.03 -22.93 11.94
CA GLN A 212 -16.49 -22.76 11.88
C GLN A 212 -17.03 -23.06 10.46
N GLY A 213 -16.77 -24.26 9.95
CA GLY A 213 -17.09 -24.67 8.58
C GLY A 213 -18.55 -24.54 8.22
N HIS A 214 -19.46 -24.76 9.19
CA HIS A 214 -20.90 -24.61 8.97
C HIS A 214 -21.29 -23.15 8.65
N GLU A 215 -20.73 -22.19 9.37
CA GLU A 215 -20.98 -20.77 9.13
C GLU A 215 -20.34 -20.32 7.82
N ALA A 216 -19.14 -20.83 7.49
CA ALA A 216 -18.51 -20.59 6.19
C ALA A 216 -19.39 -21.03 5.02
N LEU A 217 -20.03 -22.22 5.12
CA LEU A 217 -20.96 -22.73 4.09
C LEU A 217 -22.24 -21.90 4.01
N LYS A 218 -22.78 -21.41 5.13
CA LYS A 218 -23.93 -20.49 5.13
C LYS A 218 -23.58 -19.18 4.41
N CYS A 219 -22.40 -18.61 4.68
CA CYS A 219 -21.93 -17.42 4.00
C CYS A 219 -21.78 -17.64 2.48
N LEU A 220 -21.26 -18.79 2.06
CA LEU A 220 -21.17 -19.16 0.64
C LEU A 220 -22.55 -19.25 -0.02
N THR A 221 -23.50 -19.90 0.63
CA THR A 221 -24.87 -20.00 0.11
C THR A 221 -25.53 -18.62 -0.04
N ARG A 222 -25.30 -17.74 0.94
CA ARG A 222 -25.83 -16.36 0.90
C ARG A 222 -25.18 -15.55 -0.22
N MET A 223 -23.87 -15.60 -0.38
CA MET A 223 -23.13 -15.00 -1.48
C MET A 223 -23.70 -15.43 -2.85
N GLN A 224 -23.92 -16.74 -3.06
CA GLN A 224 -24.54 -17.28 -4.28
C GLN A 224 -25.97 -16.76 -4.49
N SER A 225 -26.77 -16.61 -3.42
CA SER A 225 -28.11 -16.06 -3.52
C SER A 225 -28.14 -14.57 -3.89
N GLU A 226 -27.04 -13.84 -3.63
CA GLU A 226 -26.87 -12.45 -4.08
C GLU A 226 -26.36 -12.36 -5.53
N GLY A 227 -26.13 -13.48 -6.21
CA GLY A 227 -25.70 -13.55 -7.62
C GLY A 227 -24.18 -13.37 -7.81
N LEU A 228 -23.38 -13.63 -6.78
CA LEU A 228 -21.92 -13.51 -6.75
C LEU A 228 -21.23 -14.88 -6.86
#